data_282dd9e29ddcb4ee9d4d240ef6f289e4
#
_entry.id   282dd9e29ddcb4ee9d4d240ef6f289e4
#
_cell.length_a   1.000
_cell.length_b   1.000
_cell.length_c   1.000
_cell.angle_alpha   90.00
_cell.angle_beta   90.00
_cell.angle_gamma   90.00
#
_symmetry.space_group_name_H-M   'P 1'
#
loop_
_entity.id
_entity.type
_entity.pdbx_description
1 polymer ?
#
loop_
_entity_poly.entity_id
_entity_poly.type
_entity_poly.pdbx_seq_one_letter_code
_entity_poly.pdbx_strand_id
1 'polypeptide(L)'
;VGSEMCIRDRRELVEDAMRRQLVSDVPLCTFLSGGLDSSVLSAIGAAAYREQGETLSTYSFEYEGNRENFHQSLFQPQGDDEYARWLGQWLKTDHTVLTAPTEEVARCLEAATAARDMPGQADVDSSLLYFCRRVKARHTVAISGECSDEIFGGYPWFYRPEMLYRDFFPWIHDPYARIRLLKHGLLDPDEGYAYISGLYKKWLAGCDTLEDDSDSMRQSRIATHLSTGFFMTSLLERKDRMSMYSSLEVRVPFADHRILEYVYNVPWEIKFENQVEKALLRNAMQDVLPEKILHRKKSPYPKTHNPAYEQEVLDMLRRRLASPCGILAQIMDTEAFDRMLASDSETWFGQLMSRPQLLAWLYQFDYFCELYKVEFEDI
;
A
#
# COMPACT_ATOMS: atom_id res chain seq x y z
N VAL A 1 -2.19 -28.65 -13.99
CA VAL A 1 -2.23 -27.27 -13.53
C VAL A 1 -2.01 -26.42 -14.77
N GLY A 2 -2.98 -25.63 -15.21
CA GLY A 2 -2.95 -24.85 -16.46
C GLY A 2 -4.02 -25.25 -17.46
N SER A 3 -4.90 -26.21 -17.09
CA SER A 3 -6.09 -26.52 -17.89
C SER A 3 -7.13 -25.39 -17.78
N GLU A 4 -7.99 -25.27 -18.80
CA GLU A 4 -9.13 -24.33 -18.76
C GLU A 4 -9.99 -24.49 -17.50
N MET A 5 -10.09 -25.69 -16.96
CA MET A 5 -10.77 -25.97 -15.69
C MET A 5 -10.15 -25.26 -14.51
N CYS A 6 -8.81 -25.26 -14.38
CA CYS A 6 -8.13 -24.53 -13.30
C CYS A 6 -8.21 -23.01 -13.46
N ILE A 7 -8.32 -22.49 -14.67
CA ILE A 7 -8.56 -21.05 -14.94
C ILE A 7 -9.97 -20.67 -14.47
N ARG A 8 -10.95 -21.51 -14.75
CA ARG A 8 -12.35 -21.33 -14.31
C ARG A 8 -12.45 -21.35 -12.79
N ASP A 9 -11.86 -22.33 -12.12
CA ASP A 9 -11.91 -22.44 -10.64
C ASP A 9 -11.38 -21.19 -9.96
N ARG A 10 -10.27 -20.63 -10.47
CA ARG A 10 -9.67 -19.38 -9.95
C ARG A 10 -10.58 -18.18 -10.13
N ARG A 11 -11.18 -18.07 -11.30
CA ARG A 11 -12.14 -17.01 -11.61
C ARG A 11 -13.34 -17.09 -10.69
N GLU A 12 -13.93 -18.29 -10.54
CA GLU A 12 -15.09 -18.54 -9.67
C GLU A 12 -14.79 -18.16 -8.21
N LEU A 13 -13.59 -18.45 -7.70
CA LEU A 13 -13.18 -18.05 -6.34
C LEU A 13 -13.14 -16.53 -6.17
N VAL A 14 -12.57 -15.79 -7.11
CA VAL A 14 -12.48 -14.33 -7.04
C VAL A 14 -13.87 -13.70 -7.22
N GLU A 15 -14.68 -14.22 -8.14
CA GLU A 15 -16.07 -13.78 -8.34
C GLU A 15 -16.93 -14.05 -7.11
N ASP A 16 -16.85 -15.22 -6.49
CA ASP A 16 -17.59 -15.57 -5.28
C ASP A 16 -17.15 -14.71 -4.10
N ALA A 17 -15.86 -14.51 -3.88
CA ALA A 17 -15.33 -13.64 -2.84
C ALA A 17 -15.84 -12.21 -2.99
N MET A 18 -15.85 -11.67 -4.22
CA MET A 18 -16.38 -10.34 -4.50
C MET A 18 -17.90 -10.28 -4.28
N ARG A 19 -18.68 -11.22 -4.85
CA ARG A 19 -20.15 -11.23 -4.75
C ARG A 19 -20.63 -11.33 -3.29
N ARG A 20 -19.95 -12.11 -2.45
CA ARG A 20 -20.24 -12.19 -1.00
C ARG A 20 -20.06 -10.85 -0.29
N GLN A 21 -19.10 -10.06 -0.71
CA GLN A 21 -18.81 -8.76 -0.10
C GLN A 21 -19.64 -7.59 -0.69
N LEU A 22 -20.42 -7.84 -1.75
CA LEU A 22 -21.40 -6.87 -2.27
C LEU A 22 -22.67 -6.80 -1.42
N VAL A 23 -22.93 -7.78 -0.54
CA VAL A 23 -24.11 -7.77 0.32
C VAL A 23 -24.05 -6.61 1.29
N SER A 24 -24.98 -5.66 1.16
CA SER A 24 -25.01 -4.44 1.96
C SER A 24 -26.41 -3.85 2.00
N ASP A 25 -26.85 -3.39 3.19
CA ASP A 25 -28.10 -2.65 3.39
C ASP A 25 -27.92 -1.12 3.23
N VAL A 26 -26.70 -0.69 2.90
CA VAL A 26 -26.33 0.73 2.78
C VAL A 26 -25.58 0.96 1.46
N PRO A 27 -25.53 2.22 0.97
CA PRO A 27 -24.83 2.53 -0.28
C PRO A 27 -23.37 2.04 -0.29
N LEU A 28 -23.03 1.27 -1.32
CA LEU A 28 -21.72 0.66 -1.54
C LEU A 28 -21.09 1.23 -2.82
N CYS A 29 -19.77 1.36 -2.79
CA CYS A 29 -18.96 1.75 -3.95
C CYS A 29 -17.69 0.89 -4.08
N THR A 30 -16.93 1.05 -5.17
CA THR A 30 -15.59 0.45 -5.30
C THR A 30 -14.53 1.52 -5.53
N PHE A 31 -13.30 1.26 -5.05
CA PHE A 31 -12.13 2.06 -5.40
C PHE A 31 -11.57 1.56 -6.73
N LEU A 32 -11.42 2.45 -7.69
CA LEU A 32 -11.03 2.15 -9.06
C LEU A 32 -9.79 2.96 -9.46
N SER A 33 -8.60 2.39 -9.31
CA SER A 33 -7.34 3.04 -9.71
C SER A 33 -6.97 2.80 -11.19
N GLY A 34 -7.70 1.94 -11.89
CA GLY A 34 -7.33 1.48 -13.24
C GLY A 34 -6.18 0.47 -13.24
N GLY A 35 -5.65 0.06 -12.08
CA GLY A 35 -4.76 -1.10 -11.91
C GLY A 35 -5.55 -2.41 -12.00
N LEU A 36 -4.86 -3.53 -12.24
CA LEU A 36 -5.50 -4.85 -12.44
C LEU A 36 -6.51 -5.18 -11.33
N ASP A 37 -6.08 -5.09 -10.07
CA ASP A 37 -6.83 -5.58 -8.91
C ASP A 37 -8.16 -4.84 -8.70
N SER A 38 -8.09 -3.51 -8.63
CA SER A 38 -9.26 -2.65 -8.50
C SER A 38 -10.20 -2.78 -9.69
N SER A 39 -9.64 -3.04 -10.88
CA SER A 39 -10.40 -3.21 -12.13
C SER A 39 -11.18 -4.51 -12.14
N VAL A 40 -10.58 -5.62 -11.68
CA VAL A 40 -11.26 -6.93 -11.52
C VAL A 40 -12.48 -6.79 -10.63
N LEU A 41 -12.29 -6.24 -9.43
CA LEU A 41 -13.38 -6.10 -8.46
C LEU A 41 -14.48 -5.15 -8.96
N SER A 42 -14.10 -4.02 -9.55
CA SER A 42 -15.06 -3.07 -10.10
C SER A 42 -15.83 -3.65 -11.30
N ALA A 43 -15.21 -4.48 -12.12
CA ALA A 43 -15.88 -5.14 -13.24
C ALA A 43 -16.92 -6.17 -12.77
N ILE A 44 -16.56 -7.00 -11.80
CA ILE A 44 -17.47 -7.99 -11.19
C ILE A 44 -18.62 -7.24 -10.48
N GLY A 45 -18.31 -6.20 -9.71
CA GLY A 45 -19.30 -5.38 -9.03
C GLY A 45 -20.26 -4.68 -10.02
N ALA A 46 -19.74 -4.08 -11.09
CA ALA A 46 -20.56 -3.42 -12.12
C ALA A 46 -21.47 -4.41 -12.85
N ALA A 47 -21.01 -5.64 -13.09
CA ALA A 47 -21.85 -6.69 -13.65
C ALA A 47 -22.99 -7.07 -12.68
N ALA A 48 -22.70 -7.27 -11.41
CA ALA A 48 -23.69 -7.63 -10.39
C ALA A 48 -24.76 -6.53 -10.20
N TYR A 49 -24.36 -5.25 -10.17
CA TYR A 49 -25.29 -4.13 -10.09
C TYR A 49 -26.19 -4.03 -11.33
N ARG A 50 -25.60 -4.28 -12.51
CA ARG A 50 -26.34 -4.26 -13.78
C ARG A 50 -27.38 -5.40 -13.85
N GLU A 51 -27.11 -6.57 -13.29
CA GLU A 51 -28.06 -7.68 -13.14
C GLU A 51 -29.29 -7.25 -12.35
N GLN A 52 -29.14 -6.29 -11.43
CA GLN A 52 -30.22 -5.72 -10.61
C GLN A 52 -30.86 -4.45 -11.20
N GLY A 53 -30.39 -4.00 -12.38
CA GLY A 53 -30.85 -2.76 -13.00
C GLY A 53 -30.27 -1.50 -12.37
N GLU A 54 -29.18 -1.63 -11.60
CA GLU A 54 -28.53 -0.55 -10.87
C GLU A 54 -27.18 -0.18 -11.50
N THR A 55 -26.65 0.97 -11.12
CA THR A 55 -25.34 1.45 -11.54
C THR A 55 -24.40 1.52 -10.34
N LEU A 56 -23.24 0.86 -10.43
CA LEU A 56 -22.21 0.88 -9.39
C LEU A 56 -21.52 2.25 -9.36
N SER A 57 -21.36 2.82 -8.17
CA SER A 57 -20.49 3.99 -7.96
C SER A 57 -19.04 3.57 -7.80
N THR A 58 -18.12 4.29 -8.46
CA THR A 58 -16.68 4.02 -8.37
C THR A 58 -15.90 5.31 -8.08
N TYR A 59 -14.80 5.20 -7.34
CA TYR A 59 -13.95 6.34 -6.97
C TYR A 59 -12.50 6.09 -7.34
N SER A 60 -11.85 7.10 -7.94
CA SER A 60 -10.40 7.18 -8.06
C SER A 60 -9.84 8.39 -7.32
N PHE A 61 -8.55 8.31 -6.98
CA PHE A 61 -7.87 9.28 -6.14
C PHE A 61 -6.72 9.90 -6.89
N GLU A 62 -6.66 11.24 -6.88
CA GLU A 62 -5.60 12.03 -7.48
C GLU A 62 -5.03 13.00 -6.45
N TYR A 63 -3.83 13.49 -6.71
CA TYR A 63 -3.20 14.55 -5.92
C TYR A 63 -3.00 15.79 -6.78
N GLU A 64 -3.24 16.93 -6.17
CA GLU A 64 -2.99 18.22 -6.80
C GLU A 64 -1.53 18.33 -7.27
N GLY A 65 -1.34 18.77 -8.51
CA GLY A 65 -0.02 18.95 -9.13
C GLY A 65 0.69 17.65 -9.51
N ASN A 66 0.07 16.46 -9.33
CA ASN A 66 0.74 15.21 -9.67
C ASN A 66 0.98 15.04 -11.17
N ARG A 67 0.09 15.55 -12.04
CA ARG A 67 0.27 15.43 -13.50
C ARG A 67 1.49 16.18 -13.99
N GLU A 68 1.70 17.36 -13.47
CA GLU A 68 2.80 18.26 -13.83
C GLU A 68 4.15 17.79 -13.27
N ASN A 69 4.12 17.13 -12.11
CA ASN A 69 5.31 16.72 -11.36
C ASN A 69 5.57 15.21 -11.40
N PHE A 70 4.81 14.45 -12.22
CA PHE A 70 4.98 13.01 -12.31
C PHE A 70 6.33 12.65 -12.93
N HIS A 71 7.12 11.88 -12.20
CA HIS A 71 8.34 11.27 -12.69
C HIS A 71 8.16 9.76 -12.77
N GLN A 72 8.42 9.20 -13.96
CA GLN A 72 8.41 7.75 -14.14
C GLN A 72 9.46 7.10 -13.25
N SER A 73 9.07 6.02 -12.61
CA SER A 73 9.97 5.19 -11.81
C SER A 73 9.83 3.73 -12.23
N LEU A 74 10.77 2.91 -11.76
CA LEU A 74 10.71 1.47 -11.95
C LEU A 74 9.39 0.86 -11.44
N PHE A 75 8.86 1.42 -10.36
CA PHE A 75 7.64 0.93 -9.69
C PHE A 75 6.37 1.62 -10.19
N GLN A 76 6.48 2.80 -10.80
CA GLN A 76 5.35 3.56 -11.34
C GLN A 76 5.70 4.08 -12.74
N PRO A 77 5.57 3.23 -13.77
CA PRO A 77 5.94 3.58 -15.14
C PRO A 77 4.92 4.51 -15.83
N GLN A 78 3.69 4.61 -15.31
CA GLN A 78 2.59 5.39 -15.90
C GLN A 78 1.68 5.96 -14.82
N GLY A 79 1.00 7.09 -15.12
CA GLY A 79 -0.07 7.64 -14.28
C GLY A 79 -1.31 6.74 -14.28
N ASP A 80 -2.09 6.81 -13.21
CA ASP A 80 -3.27 5.95 -13.00
C ASP A 80 -4.58 6.59 -13.47
N ASP A 81 -4.67 7.91 -13.46
CA ASP A 81 -5.88 8.71 -13.63
C ASP A 81 -6.61 8.48 -14.95
N GLU A 82 -5.86 8.42 -16.07
CA GLU A 82 -6.45 8.17 -17.39
C GLU A 82 -7.06 6.77 -17.49
N TYR A 83 -6.41 5.78 -16.89
CA TYR A 83 -6.90 4.40 -16.88
C TYR A 83 -8.17 4.26 -16.04
N ALA A 84 -8.22 4.90 -14.88
CA ALA A 84 -9.40 4.88 -14.01
C ALA A 84 -10.62 5.52 -14.69
N ARG A 85 -10.46 6.71 -15.28
CA ARG A 85 -11.52 7.41 -16.01
C ARG A 85 -12.01 6.59 -17.22
N TRP A 86 -11.07 6.08 -18.03
CA TRP A 86 -11.40 5.28 -19.20
C TRP A 86 -12.16 4.01 -18.81
N LEU A 87 -11.71 3.31 -17.76
CA LEU A 87 -12.34 2.07 -17.31
C LEU A 87 -13.72 2.33 -16.68
N GLY A 88 -13.88 3.41 -15.92
CA GLY A 88 -15.19 3.83 -15.41
C GLY A 88 -16.21 4.00 -16.52
N GLN A 89 -15.82 4.62 -17.65
CA GLN A 89 -16.67 4.76 -18.84
C GLN A 89 -16.96 3.40 -19.51
N TRP A 90 -15.92 2.55 -19.65
CA TRP A 90 -16.06 1.23 -20.26
C TRP A 90 -17.01 0.33 -19.44
N LEU A 91 -16.89 0.35 -18.11
CA LEU A 91 -17.76 -0.38 -17.19
C LEU A 91 -19.15 0.26 -17.05
N LYS A 92 -19.34 1.48 -17.53
CA LYS A 92 -20.58 2.29 -17.37
C LYS A 92 -20.94 2.49 -15.88
N THR A 93 -19.95 2.81 -15.04
CA THR A 93 -20.14 3.12 -13.63
C THR A 93 -20.36 4.63 -13.42
N ASP A 94 -20.96 5.01 -12.29
CA ASP A 94 -20.95 6.41 -11.81
C ASP A 94 -19.58 6.71 -11.20
N HIS A 95 -18.64 7.13 -12.06
CA HIS A 95 -17.25 7.31 -11.69
C HIS A 95 -16.94 8.73 -11.22
N THR A 96 -16.50 8.86 -9.99
CA THR A 96 -16.05 10.11 -9.37
C THR A 96 -14.55 10.11 -9.13
N VAL A 97 -13.87 11.17 -9.58
CA VAL A 97 -12.46 11.42 -9.27
C VAL A 97 -12.39 12.39 -8.10
N LEU A 98 -11.68 12.00 -7.06
CA LEU A 98 -11.41 12.85 -5.89
C LEU A 98 -9.97 13.33 -5.94
N THR A 99 -9.79 14.65 -5.96
CA THR A 99 -8.45 15.26 -5.92
C THR A 99 -8.17 15.76 -4.50
N ALA A 100 -7.02 15.40 -3.95
CA ALA A 100 -6.56 15.87 -2.66
C ALA A 100 -5.65 17.08 -2.82
N PRO A 101 -6.01 18.25 -2.26
CA PRO A 101 -5.11 19.39 -2.18
C PRO A 101 -3.90 19.05 -1.32
N THR A 102 -2.72 19.52 -1.72
CA THR A 102 -1.44 19.24 -1.04
C THR A 102 -1.49 19.63 0.44
N GLU A 103 -2.04 20.80 0.74
CA GLU A 103 -2.20 21.31 2.11
C GLU A 103 -3.10 20.41 2.97
N GLU A 104 -4.20 19.89 2.41
CA GLU A 104 -5.11 19.02 3.13
C GLU A 104 -4.47 17.65 3.43
N VAL A 105 -3.63 17.13 2.53
CA VAL A 105 -2.86 15.91 2.78
C VAL A 105 -1.90 16.10 3.95
N ALA A 106 -1.20 17.23 4.00
CA ALA A 106 -0.30 17.56 5.11
C ALA A 106 -1.07 17.76 6.43
N ARG A 107 -2.18 18.51 6.43
CA ARG A 107 -3.02 18.70 7.61
C ARG A 107 -3.64 17.43 8.17
N CYS A 108 -3.90 16.45 7.32
CA CYS A 108 -4.44 15.16 7.77
C CYS A 108 -3.41 14.28 8.51
N LEU A 109 -2.11 14.62 8.57
CA LEU A 109 -1.08 13.82 9.24
C LEU A 109 -1.39 13.59 10.73
N GLU A 110 -1.82 14.62 11.45
CA GLU A 110 -2.18 14.49 12.87
C GLU A 110 -3.37 13.55 13.08
N ALA A 111 -4.43 13.77 12.31
CA ALA A 111 -5.62 12.93 12.38
C ALA A 111 -5.32 11.47 11.96
N ALA A 112 -4.44 11.25 10.99
CA ALA A 112 -3.99 9.93 10.59
C ALA A 112 -3.16 9.22 11.68
N THR A 113 -2.32 9.99 12.39
CA THR A 113 -1.57 9.48 13.54
C THR A 113 -2.50 9.07 14.68
N ALA A 114 -3.48 9.93 15.01
CA ALA A 114 -4.49 9.64 16.02
C ALA A 114 -5.37 8.41 15.62
N ALA A 115 -5.74 8.30 14.34
CA ALA A 115 -6.51 7.16 13.85
C ALA A 115 -5.73 5.83 13.95
N ARG A 116 -4.41 5.89 13.80
CA ARG A 116 -3.54 4.70 13.83
C ARG A 116 -3.04 4.35 15.21
N ASP A 117 -3.12 5.25 16.18
CA ASP A 117 -2.51 5.14 17.51
C ASP A 117 -0.97 4.96 17.47
N MET A 118 -0.32 5.40 16.39
CA MET A 118 1.13 5.35 16.20
C MET A 118 1.58 6.20 15.01
N PRO A 119 2.87 6.55 14.89
CA PRO A 119 3.42 7.12 13.67
C PRO A 119 3.18 6.17 12.48
N GLY A 120 2.60 6.69 11.41
CA GLY A 120 2.10 5.87 10.31
C GLY A 120 2.98 5.88 9.06
N GLN A 121 2.32 5.80 7.89
CA GLN A 121 2.94 5.79 6.57
C GLN A 121 2.83 7.16 5.87
N ALA A 122 3.01 8.23 6.62
CA ALA A 122 3.09 9.61 6.10
C ALA A 122 1.86 10.00 5.24
N ASP A 123 2.11 10.58 4.05
CA ASP A 123 1.08 11.00 3.10
C ASP A 123 0.19 9.87 2.60
N VAL A 124 0.68 8.63 2.63
CA VAL A 124 -0.11 7.46 2.23
C VAL A 124 -1.26 7.20 3.21
N ASP A 125 -1.05 7.42 4.51
CA ASP A 125 -2.12 7.34 5.53
C ASP A 125 -3.01 8.58 5.49
N SER A 126 -2.43 9.77 5.49
CA SER A 126 -3.19 11.02 5.57
C SER A 126 -4.07 11.26 4.33
N SER A 127 -3.59 10.90 3.15
CA SER A 127 -4.39 10.97 1.93
C SER A 127 -5.53 9.94 1.94
N LEU A 128 -5.26 8.72 2.40
CA LEU A 128 -6.30 7.70 2.51
C LEU A 128 -7.41 8.15 3.47
N LEU A 129 -7.04 8.74 4.61
CA LEU A 129 -8.00 9.32 5.55
C LEU A 129 -8.83 10.42 4.88
N TYR A 130 -8.19 11.34 4.14
CA TYR A 130 -8.87 12.39 3.39
C TYR A 130 -9.90 11.80 2.40
N PHE A 131 -9.48 10.82 1.59
CA PHE A 131 -10.36 10.19 0.61
C PHE A 131 -11.52 9.43 1.26
N CYS A 132 -11.26 8.68 2.34
CA CYS A 132 -12.31 7.97 3.08
C CYS A 132 -13.37 8.93 3.63
N ARG A 133 -12.98 10.08 4.16
CA ARG A 133 -13.94 11.14 4.59
C ARG A 133 -14.78 11.67 3.44
N ARG A 134 -14.21 11.83 2.25
CA ARG A 134 -14.95 12.30 1.05
C ARG A 134 -15.90 11.26 0.51
N VAL A 135 -15.48 9.98 0.47
CA VAL A 135 -16.34 8.85 0.05
C VAL A 135 -17.47 8.64 1.03
N LYS A 136 -17.21 8.74 2.34
CA LYS A 136 -18.24 8.60 3.41
C LYS A 136 -19.42 9.55 3.26
N ALA A 137 -19.23 10.69 2.63
CA ALA A 137 -20.33 11.65 2.40
C ALA A 137 -21.49 11.06 1.55
N ARG A 138 -21.23 10.00 0.78
CA ARG A 138 -22.21 9.35 -0.11
C ARG A 138 -22.35 7.85 0.11
N HIS A 139 -21.33 7.18 0.61
CA HIS A 139 -21.27 5.73 0.74
C HIS A 139 -20.81 5.33 2.14
N THR A 140 -21.32 4.21 2.63
CA THR A 140 -20.95 3.68 3.96
C THR A 140 -20.04 2.47 3.84
N VAL A 141 -20.07 1.76 2.69
CA VAL A 141 -19.23 0.62 2.38
C VAL A 141 -18.45 0.91 1.10
N ALA A 142 -17.19 0.52 1.07
CA ALA A 142 -16.36 0.54 -0.13
C ALA A 142 -15.61 -0.79 -0.31
N ILE A 143 -15.37 -1.19 -1.56
CA ILE A 143 -14.56 -2.36 -1.90
C ILE A 143 -13.20 -1.89 -2.41
N SER A 144 -12.12 -2.51 -1.93
CA SER A 144 -10.74 -2.20 -2.31
C SER A 144 -10.01 -3.44 -2.86
N GLY A 145 -9.14 -3.22 -3.85
CA GLY A 145 -8.34 -4.26 -4.50
C GLY A 145 -7.05 -4.64 -3.76
N GLU A 146 -6.89 -4.31 -2.50
CA GLU A 146 -5.72 -4.68 -1.70
C GLU A 146 -5.63 -6.19 -1.48
N CYS A 147 -4.48 -6.66 -1.04
CA CYS A 147 -4.09 -8.06 -0.80
C CYS A 147 -3.81 -8.90 -2.07
N SER A 148 -4.16 -8.42 -3.25
CA SER A 148 -3.88 -9.14 -4.50
C SER A 148 -2.38 -9.27 -4.79
N ASP A 149 -1.61 -8.21 -4.51
CA ASP A 149 -0.16 -8.21 -4.77
C ASP A 149 0.58 -9.21 -3.88
N GLU A 150 0.19 -9.34 -2.62
CA GLU A 150 0.76 -10.25 -1.64
C GLU A 150 0.47 -11.71 -1.98
N ILE A 151 -0.73 -11.98 -2.48
CA ILE A 151 -1.21 -13.33 -2.74
C ILE A 151 -0.77 -13.83 -4.12
N PHE A 152 -0.90 -13.00 -5.15
CA PHE A 152 -0.57 -13.38 -6.54
C PHE A 152 0.85 -13.02 -6.98
N GLY A 153 1.67 -12.44 -6.10
CA GLY A 153 3.07 -12.10 -6.41
C GLY A 153 3.23 -10.88 -7.30
N GLY A 154 2.59 -9.77 -6.94
CA GLY A 154 2.61 -8.53 -7.74
C GLY A 154 3.80 -7.60 -7.48
N TYR A 155 4.54 -7.78 -6.39
CA TYR A 155 5.65 -6.90 -6.03
C TYR A 155 6.97 -7.34 -6.64
N PRO A 156 7.92 -6.41 -6.87
CA PRO A 156 9.24 -6.73 -7.42
C PRO A 156 10.03 -7.77 -6.63
N TRP A 157 9.86 -7.84 -5.32
CA TRP A 157 10.54 -8.83 -4.50
C TRP A 157 10.07 -10.28 -4.68
N PHE A 158 9.05 -10.50 -5.48
CA PHE A 158 8.67 -11.84 -5.90
C PHE A 158 9.45 -12.35 -7.11
N TYR A 159 10.04 -11.46 -7.93
CA TYR A 159 10.63 -11.84 -9.22
C TYR A 159 11.98 -11.18 -9.54
N ARG A 160 12.41 -10.18 -8.75
CA ARG A 160 13.73 -9.58 -8.91
C ARG A 160 14.75 -10.28 -8.04
N PRO A 161 15.79 -10.93 -8.61
CA PRO A 161 16.75 -11.72 -7.84
C PRO A 161 17.40 -10.94 -6.71
N GLU A 162 17.75 -9.67 -6.94
CA GLU A 162 18.39 -8.79 -5.96
C GLU A 162 17.52 -8.48 -4.73
N MET A 163 16.20 -8.66 -4.85
CA MET A 163 15.24 -8.51 -3.75
C MET A 163 14.80 -9.85 -3.20
N LEU A 164 14.54 -10.83 -4.08
CA LEU A 164 14.02 -12.15 -3.74
C LEU A 164 15.00 -12.96 -2.87
N TYR A 165 16.30 -12.88 -3.17
CA TYR A 165 17.35 -13.63 -2.46
C TYR A 165 18.05 -12.83 -1.35
N ARG A 166 17.47 -11.71 -0.95
CA ARG A 166 18.00 -10.90 0.13
C ARG A 166 17.72 -11.56 1.48
N ASP A 167 18.74 -11.69 2.34
CA ASP A 167 18.61 -12.20 3.72
C ASP A 167 18.10 -11.10 4.67
N PHE A 168 16.99 -10.48 4.30
CA PHE A 168 16.32 -9.40 5.04
C PHE A 168 14.95 -9.13 4.46
N PHE A 169 14.09 -8.37 5.16
CA PHE A 169 12.81 -7.93 4.58
C PHE A 169 13.05 -7.16 3.28
N PRO A 170 12.54 -7.64 2.13
CA PRO A 170 12.90 -7.08 0.82
C PRO A 170 12.39 -5.67 0.57
N TRP A 171 11.40 -5.21 1.31
CA TRP A 171 10.86 -3.85 1.24
C TRP A 171 11.60 -2.84 2.12
N ILE A 172 12.52 -3.25 2.99
CA ILE A 172 13.33 -2.33 3.79
C ILE A 172 14.65 -2.08 3.06
N HIS A 173 14.77 -0.93 2.40
CA HIS A 173 15.96 -0.58 1.63
C HIS A 173 17.07 -0.06 2.53
N ASP A 174 16.70 0.83 3.46
CA ASP A 174 17.62 1.41 4.42
C ASP A 174 17.06 1.32 5.85
N PRO A 175 17.50 0.33 6.64
CA PRO A 175 17.05 0.17 8.02
C PRO A 175 17.55 1.28 8.95
N TYR A 176 18.56 2.04 8.55
CA TYR A 176 19.18 3.08 9.36
C TYR A 176 18.63 4.49 9.11
N ALA A 177 17.77 4.70 8.11
CA ALA A 177 17.32 6.02 7.67
C ALA A 177 16.81 6.91 8.81
N ARG A 178 16.11 6.34 9.78
CA ARG A 178 15.57 7.06 10.94
C ARG A 178 16.59 7.16 12.06
N ILE A 179 17.36 6.10 12.31
CA ILE A 179 18.35 6.03 13.40
C ILE A 179 19.47 7.04 13.20
N ARG A 180 19.91 7.23 11.95
CA ARG A 180 20.94 8.21 11.60
C ARG A 180 20.59 9.68 11.91
N LEU A 181 19.32 9.96 12.17
CA LEU A 181 18.84 11.30 12.54
C LEU A 181 18.80 11.53 14.06
N LEU A 182 19.12 10.51 14.86
CA LEU A 182 19.15 10.63 16.30
C LEU A 182 20.52 11.08 16.80
N LYS A 183 20.54 11.78 17.92
CA LYS A 183 21.78 12.10 18.63
C LYS A 183 22.57 10.85 18.96
N HIS A 184 23.88 10.96 18.87
CA HIS A 184 24.79 9.86 19.15
C HIS A 184 24.58 9.33 20.59
N GLY A 185 24.49 8.01 20.70
CA GLY A 185 24.36 7.32 22.00
C GLY A 185 22.91 7.07 22.44
N LEU A 186 21.88 7.61 21.75
CA LEU A 186 20.48 7.35 22.09
C LEU A 186 20.03 5.95 21.66
N LEU A 187 20.49 5.51 20.51
CA LEU A 187 20.20 4.17 19.97
C LEU A 187 21.42 3.70 19.19
N ASP A 188 21.90 2.50 19.50
CA ASP A 188 22.94 1.87 18.70
C ASP A 188 22.34 1.39 17.36
N PRO A 189 22.87 1.87 16.21
CA PRO A 189 22.40 1.41 14.89
C PRO A 189 22.46 -0.12 14.73
N ASP A 190 23.47 -0.78 15.29
CA ASP A 190 23.62 -2.22 15.20
C ASP A 190 22.57 -2.96 16.03
N GLU A 191 22.16 -2.44 17.19
CA GLU A 191 21.03 -2.97 17.96
C GLU A 191 19.71 -2.83 17.22
N GLY A 192 19.48 -1.67 16.59
CA GLY A 192 18.30 -1.43 15.75
C GLY A 192 18.24 -2.40 14.56
N TYR A 193 19.37 -2.61 13.90
CA TYR A 193 19.46 -3.59 12.82
C TYR A 193 19.24 -5.03 13.32
N ALA A 194 19.88 -5.40 14.43
CA ALA A 194 19.76 -6.73 15.04
C ALA A 194 18.31 -7.06 15.43
N TYR A 195 17.56 -6.06 15.92
CA TYR A 195 16.13 -6.21 16.21
C TYR A 195 15.31 -6.56 14.95
N ILE A 196 15.47 -5.78 13.88
CA ILE A 196 14.73 -6.01 12.62
C ILE A 196 15.14 -7.33 11.98
N SER A 197 16.46 -7.64 11.97
CA SER A 197 16.98 -8.91 11.45
C SER A 197 16.47 -10.11 12.28
N GLY A 198 16.35 -9.95 13.59
CA GLY A 198 15.77 -10.96 14.48
C GLY A 198 14.29 -11.23 14.16
N LEU A 199 13.51 -10.19 13.89
CA LEU A 199 12.12 -10.33 13.44
C LEU A 199 12.05 -11.07 12.10
N TYR A 200 12.88 -10.70 11.11
CA TYR A 200 12.95 -11.39 9.83
C TYR A 200 13.22 -12.88 10.00
N LYS A 201 14.26 -13.24 10.77
CA LYS A 201 14.62 -14.64 11.02
C LYS A 201 13.52 -15.42 11.74
N LYS A 202 12.85 -14.78 12.70
CA LYS A 202 11.69 -15.37 13.39
C LYS A 202 10.55 -15.68 12.41
N TRP A 203 10.20 -14.75 11.52
CA TRP A 203 9.16 -14.96 10.52
C TRP A 203 9.57 -16.01 9.50
N LEU A 204 10.81 -15.96 9.01
CA LEU A 204 11.36 -16.95 8.07
C LEU A 204 11.31 -18.38 8.65
N ALA A 205 11.61 -18.55 9.92
CA ALA A 205 11.55 -19.84 10.60
C ALA A 205 10.13 -20.43 10.69
N GLY A 206 9.09 -19.58 10.58
CA GLY A 206 7.69 -20.01 10.53
C GLY A 206 7.18 -20.33 9.13
N CYS A 207 8.03 -20.24 8.10
CA CYS A 207 7.61 -20.51 6.73
C CYS A 207 7.62 -22.01 6.44
N ASP A 208 6.46 -22.55 6.08
CA ASP A 208 6.33 -23.95 5.66
C ASP A 208 6.85 -24.10 4.21
N THR A 209 7.91 -24.90 4.07
CA THR A 209 8.45 -25.34 2.77
C THR A 209 8.46 -26.87 2.72
N LEU A 210 8.35 -27.44 1.53
CA LEU A 210 8.39 -28.88 1.32
C LEU A 210 9.80 -29.32 0.95
N GLU A 211 10.17 -30.56 1.27
CA GLU A 211 11.51 -31.11 0.96
C GLU A 211 11.78 -31.17 -0.55
N ASP A 212 10.73 -31.41 -1.34
CA ASP A 212 10.74 -31.52 -2.79
C ASP A 212 10.44 -30.21 -3.53
N ASP A 213 10.28 -29.07 -2.79
CA ASP A 213 10.12 -27.78 -3.43
C ASP A 213 11.34 -27.45 -4.29
N SER A 214 11.12 -27.03 -5.54
CA SER A 214 12.16 -26.36 -6.35
C SER A 214 12.62 -25.06 -5.70
N ASP A 215 13.79 -24.56 -6.07
CA ASP A 215 14.29 -23.27 -5.53
C ASP A 215 13.30 -22.14 -5.80
N SER A 216 12.69 -22.07 -6.98
CA SER A 216 11.69 -21.07 -7.32
C SER A 216 10.43 -21.19 -6.45
N MET A 217 9.98 -22.42 -6.19
CA MET A 217 8.83 -22.67 -5.35
C MET A 217 9.11 -22.32 -3.89
N ARG A 218 10.28 -22.70 -3.37
CA ARG A 218 10.73 -22.33 -2.02
C ARG A 218 10.78 -20.83 -1.82
N GLN A 219 11.37 -20.10 -2.77
CA GLN A 219 11.46 -18.64 -2.71
C GLN A 219 10.06 -17.99 -2.83
N SER A 220 9.18 -18.54 -3.68
CA SER A 220 7.79 -18.07 -3.79
C SER A 220 7.03 -18.24 -2.47
N ARG A 221 7.20 -19.37 -1.76
CA ARG A 221 6.59 -19.58 -0.43
C ARG A 221 7.11 -18.59 0.60
N ILE A 222 8.43 -18.38 0.66
CA ILE A 222 9.06 -17.41 1.55
C ILE A 222 8.54 -16.00 1.28
N ALA A 223 8.55 -15.56 0.03
CA ALA A 223 8.07 -14.23 -0.36
C ALA A 223 6.57 -14.06 -0.03
N THR A 224 5.75 -15.07 -0.29
CA THR A 224 4.32 -15.04 0.05
C THR A 224 4.12 -15.01 1.56
N HIS A 225 4.81 -15.88 2.33
CA HIS A 225 4.71 -15.94 3.79
C HIS A 225 5.08 -14.60 4.45
N LEU A 226 6.22 -14.02 4.06
CA LEU A 226 6.65 -12.70 4.57
C LEU A 226 5.67 -11.60 4.16
N SER A 227 5.20 -11.63 2.90
CA SER A 227 4.28 -10.61 2.39
C SER A 227 2.92 -10.67 3.06
N THR A 228 2.32 -11.85 3.19
CA THR A 228 0.99 -12.00 3.80
C THR A 228 1.02 -11.84 5.32
N GLY A 229 2.03 -12.38 5.98
CA GLY A 229 2.13 -12.34 7.44
C GLY A 229 2.55 -10.98 7.99
N PHE A 230 3.38 -10.23 7.29
CA PHE A 230 3.97 -8.99 7.79
C PHE A 230 3.53 -7.75 6.99
N PHE A 231 3.77 -7.73 5.67
CA PHE A 231 3.51 -6.56 4.85
C PHE A 231 2.02 -6.31 4.65
N MET A 232 1.25 -7.33 4.28
CA MET A 232 -0.21 -7.26 4.10
C MET A 232 -0.92 -6.83 5.38
N THR A 233 -0.50 -7.37 6.53
CA THR A 233 -1.06 -6.98 7.84
C THR A 233 -0.93 -5.48 8.06
N SER A 234 0.24 -4.89 7.77
CA SER A 234 0.45 -3.45 7.88
C SER A 234 -0.43 -2.63 6.92
N LEU A 235 -0.68 -3.13 5.70
CA LEU A 235 -1.54 -2.47 4.73
C LEU A 235 -3.02 -2.58 5.12
N LEU A 236 -3.46 -3.73 5.60
CA LEU A 236 -4.83 -3.94 6.10
C LEU A 236 -5.11 -3.07 7.32
N GLU A 237 -4.19 -3.02 8.28
CA GLU A 237 -4.31 -2.14 9.44
C GLU A 237 -4.41 -0.67 9.02
N ARG A 238 -3.56 -0.21 8.10
CA ARG A 238 -3.66 1.13 7.53
C ARG A 238 -5.04 1.38 6.92
N LYS A 239 -5.52 0.45 6.09
CA LYS A 239 -6.82 0.58 5.43
C LYS A 239 -7.94 0.68 6.45
N ASP A 240 -7.99 -0.25 7.39
CA ASP A 240 -9.01 -0.31 8.42
C ASP A 240 -9.01 0.96 9.29
N ARG A 241 -7.86 1.34 9.84
CA ARG A 241 -7.73 2.50 10.72
C ARG A 241 -8.16 3.81 10.05
N MET A 242 -7.71 4.07 8.81
CA MET A 242 -8.06 5.30 8.10
C MET A 242 -9.54 5.32 7.70
N SER A 243 -10.07 4.20 7.24
CA SER A 243 -11.45 4.12 6.79
C SER A 243 -12.44 4.14 7.97
N MET A 244 -12.19 3.36 9.02
CA MET A 244 -13.08 3.30 10.18
C MET A 244 -13.06 4.59 11.01
N TYR A 245 -11.92 5.28 11.08
CA TYR A 245 -11.87 6.63 11.68
C TYR A 245 -12.75 7.64 10.92
N SER A 246 -13.03 7.35 9.64
CA SER A 246 -13.98 8.11 8.82
C SER A 246 -15.38 7.51 8.81
N SER A 247 -15.67 6.47 9.59
CA SER A 247 -16.91 5.68 9.60
C SER A 247 -17.25 5.07 8.23
N LEU A 248 -16.26 4.75 7.41
CA LEU A 248 -16.37 4.06 6.13
C LEU A 248 -15.87 2.63 6.30
N GLU A 249 -16.71 1.62 6.10
CA GLU A 249 -16.29 0.22 6.07
C GLU A 249 -15.63 -0.09 4.74
N VAL A 250 -14.36 -0.52 4.75
CA VAL A 250 -13.68 -0.95 3.52
C VAL A 250 -13.47 -2.45 3.55
N ARG A 251 -13.99 -3.13 2.54
CA ARG A 251 -13.89 -4.58 2.33
C ARG A 251 -12.81 -4.90 1.31
N VAL A 252 -12.13 -6.05 1.50
CA VAL A 252 -10.99 -6.49 0.70
C VAL A 252 -11.18 -7.93 0.21
N PRO A 253 -11.93 -8.16 -0.89
CA PRO A 253 -12.28 -9.50 -1.37
C PRO A 253 -11.08 -10.41 -1.63
N PHE A 254 -9.94 -9.89 -2.05
CA PHE A 254 -8.73 -10.70 -2.25
C PHE A 254 -8.16 -11.28 -0.95
N ALA A 255 -8.49 -10.73 0.22
CA ALA A 255 -8.09 -11.31 1.51
C ALA A 255 -8.90 -12.56 1.90
N ASP A 256 -9.77 -13.07 1.04
CA ASP A 256 -10.47 -14.34 1.28
C ASP A 256 -9.44 -15.48 1.42
N HIS A 257 -9.46 -16.17 2.57
CA HIS A 257 -8.50 -17.24 2.88
C HIS A 257 -8.50 -18.35 1.82
N ARG A 258 -9.65 -18.63 1.18
CA ARG A 258 -9.75 -19.65 0.13
C ARG A 258 -8.92 -19.30 -1.11
N ILE A 259 -8.82 -18.00 -1.44
CA ILE A 259 -7.95 -17.52 -2.53
C ILE A 259 -6.48 -17.74 -2.13
N LEU A 260 -6.10 -17.38 -0.91
CA LEU A 260 -4.73 -17.57 -0.41
C LEU A 260 -4.35 -19.05 -0.39
N GLU A 261 -5.20 -19.93 0.19
CA GLU A 261 -4.97 -21.38 0.27
C GLU A 261 -4.80 -22.01 -1.12
N TYR A 262 -5.62 -21.58 -2.08
CA TYR A 262 -5.52 -22.06 -3.46
C TYR A 262 -4.23 -21.58 -4.13
N VAL A 263 -3.92 -20.29 -4.06
CA VAL A 263 -2.79 -19.67 -4.78
C VAL A 263 -1.45 -20.03 -4.15
N TYR A 264 -1.38 -20.25 -2.83
CA TYR A 264 -0.13 -20.56 -2.12
C TYR A 264 0.62 -21.75 -2.71
N ASN A 265 -0.10 -22.79 -3.09
CA ASN A 265 0.46 -24.03 -3.63
C ASN A 265 0.63 -24.06 -5.17
N VAL A 266 0.24 -22.98 -5.88
CA VAL A 266 0.45 -22.89 -7.32
C VAL A 266 1.94 -22.65 -7.60
N PRO A 267 2.58 -23.43 -8.52
CA PRO A 267 3.97 -23.22 -8.90
C PRO A 267 4.25 -21.78 -9.36
N TRP A 268 5.45 -21.29 -9.00
CA TRP A 268 5.82 -19.90 -9.32
C TRP A 268 5.83 -19.65 -10.83
N GLU A 269 6.25 -20.62 -11.63
CA GLU A 269 6.28 -20.56 -13.08
C GLU A 269 4.92 -20.25 -13.69
N ILE A 270 3.82 -20.64 -13.01
CA ILE A 270 2.45 -20.35 -13.42
C ILE A 270 2.01 -18.96 -12.89
N LYS A 271 2.41 -18.61 -11.66
CA LYS A 271 2.12 -17.26 -11.09
C LYS A 271 2.80 -16.16 -11.89
N PHE A 272 3.96 -16.45 -12.49
CA PHE A 272 4.81 -15.53 -13.24
C PHE A 272 5.04 -16.00 -14.70
N GLU A 273 4.00 -16.59 -15.29
CA GLU A 273 4.04 -17.08 -16.67
C GLU A 273 4.40 -15.95 -17.64
N ASN A 274 5.28 -16.25 -18.61
CA ASN A 274 5.81 -15.28 -19.57
C ASN A 274 6.51 -14.06 -18.93
N GLN A 275 7.02 -14.20 -17.71
CA GLN A 275 7.66 -13.12 -16.94
C GLN A 275 6.72 -11.93 -16.66
N VAL A 276 5.43 -12.21 -16.53
CA VAL A 276 4.41 -11.22 -16.22
C VAL A 276 3.92 -11.41 -14.78
N GLU A 277 3.99 -10.34 -13.99
CA GLU A 277 3.48 -10.36 -12.62
C GLU A 277 1.97 -10.64 -12.59
N LYS A 278 1.53 -11.44 -11.61
CA LYS A 278 0.12 -11.86 -11.46
C LYS A 278 -0.47 -12.55 -12.70
N ALA A 279 0.34 -13.25 -13.48
CA ALA A 279 -0.13 -13.96 -14.67
C ALA A 279 -1.33 -14.85 -14.35
N LEU A 280 -1.31 -15.48 -13.17
CA LEU A 280 -2.41 -16.32 -12.68
C LEU A 280 -3.76 -15.58 -12.62
N LEU A 281 -3.78 -14.34 -12.10
CA LEU A 281 -4.98 -13.51 -12.02
C LEU A 281 -5.35 -12.95 -13.40
N ARG A 282 -4.38 -12.48 -14.18
CA ARG A 282 -4.60 -11.97 -15.54
C ARG A 282 -5.25 -13.00 -16.43
N ASN A 283 -4.74 -14.23 -16.44
CA ASN A 283 -5.29 -15.33 -17.22
C ASN A 283 -6.71 -15.70 -16.78
N ALA A 284 -7.02 -15.64 -15.49
CA ALA A 284 -8.36 -15.90 -14.98
C ALA A 284 -9.38 -14.83 -15.39
N MET A 285 -8.94 -13.60 -15.67
CA MET A 285 -9.81 -12.44 -15.92
C MET A 285 -9.84 -11.96 -17.39
N GLN A 286 -9.34 -12.77 -18.34
CA GLN A 286 -9.28 -12.41 -19.77
C GLN A 286 -10.65 -12.05 -20.36
N ASP A 287 -11.73 -12.73 -19.96
CA ASP A 287 -13.08 -12.43 -20.46
C ASP A 287 -13.81 -11.35 -19.63
N VAL A 288 -13.20 -10.90 -18.52
CA VAL A 288 -13.80 -9.91 -17.59
C VAL A 288 -13.29 -8.51 -17.84
N LEU A 289 -12.03 -8.39 -18.24
CA LEU A 289 -11.35 -7.12 -18.41
C LEU A 289 -10.85 -6.94 -19.85
N PRO A 290 -10.81 -5.70 -20.34
CA PRO A 290 -10.22 -5.38 -21.63
C PRO A 290 -8.70 -5.55 -21.60
N GLU A 291 -8.10 -5.94 -22.72
CA GLU A 291 -6.66 -6.18 -22.86
C GLU A 291 -5.81 -4.99 -22.39
N LYS A 292 -6.27 -3.76 -22.62
CA LYS A 292 -5.60 -2.54 -22.13
C LYS A 292 -5.33 -2.55 -20.62
N ILE A 293 -6.21 -3.18 -19.84
CA ILE A 293 -6.05 -3.34 -18.38
C ILE A 293 -5.31 -4.63 -18.04
N LEU A 294 -5.64 -5.73 -18.72
CA LEU A 294 -4.98 -7.03 -18.50
C LEU A 294 -3.47 -6.97 -18.69
N HIS A 295 -2.98 -6.16 -19.64
CA HIS A 295 -1.54 -6.03 -19.91
C HIS A 295 -0.90 -4.80 -19.28
N ARG A 296 -1.65 -4.03 -18.47
CA ARG A 296 -1.10 -2.89 -17.74
C ARG A 296 -0.09 -3.37 -16.69
N LYS A 297 1.08 -2.73 -16.64
CA LYS A 297 2.06 -2.97 -15.58
C LYS A 297 1.53 -2.47 -14.24
N LYS A 298 1.95 -3.15 -13.17
CA LYS A 298 1.60 -2.74 -11.80
C LYS A 298 2.00 -1.29 -11.55
N SER A 299 1.09 -0.56 -10.91
CA SER A 299 1.33 0.75 -10.32
C SER A 299 1.07 0.67 -8.79
N PRO A 300 1.93 1.23 -7.94
CA PRO A 300 1.71 1.24 -6.50
C PRO A 300 0.54 2.17 -6.12
N TYR A 301 0.16 2.19 -4.83
CA TYR A 301 -0.76 3.20 -4.33
C TYR A 301 -0.21 4.60 -4.69
N PRO A 302 -1.05 5.53 -5.18
CA PRO A 302 -0.58 6.84 -5.57
C PRO A 302 -0.01 7.62 -4.38
N LYS A 303 1.10 8.30 -4.59
CA LYS A 303 1.69 9.27 -3.66
C LYS A 303 1.71 10.65 -4.29
N THR A 304 1.92 11.68 -3.48
CA THR A 304 2.15 13.01 -4.04
C THR A 304 3.55 13.11 -4.67
N HIS A 305 3.60 13.67 -5.87
CA HIS A 305 4.82 14.06 -6.57
C HIS A 305 5.03 15.58 -6.54
N ASN A 306 4.10 16.31 -5.93
CA ASN A 306 4.16 17.75 -5.84
C ASN A 306 5.24 18.20 -4.84
N PRO A 307 6.28 18.92 -5.26
CA PRO A 307 7.33 19.43 -4.35
C PRO A 307 6.80 20.31 -3.23
N ALA A 308 5.64 20.95 -3.43
CA ALA A 308 5.00 21.75 -2.40
C ALA A 308 4.63 20.94 -1.15
N TYR A 309 4.38 19.63 -1.28
CA TYR A 309 4.14 18.77 -0.12
C TYR A 309 5.37 18.64 0.77
N GLU A 310 6.54 18.41 0.19
CA GLU A 310 7.79 18.32 0.96
C GLU A 310 8.07 19.63 1.69
N GLN A 311 7.87 20.76 1.02
CA GLN A 311 8.06 22.09 1.63
C GLN A 311 7.07 22.32 2.78
N GLU A 312 5.79 22.04 2.59
CA GLU A 312 4.77 22.22 3.65
C GLU A 312 5.08 21.37 4.88
N VAL A 313 5.40 20.08 4.67
CA VAL A 313 5.75 19.17 5.77
C VAL A 313 7.05 19.61 6.47
N LEU A 314 8.05 20.07 5.72
CA LEU A 314 9.28 20.59 6.28
C LEU A 314 9.02 21.83 7.16
N ASP A 315 8.16 22.73 6.73
CA ASP A 315 7.80 23.93 7.49
C ASP A 315 7.00 23.56 8.76
N MET A 316 6.10 22.57 8.67
CA MET A 316 5.40 22.00 9.82
C MET A 316 6.39 21.39 10.83
N LEU A 317 7.34 20.59 10.36
CA LEU A 317 8.35 19.93 11.18
C LEU A 317 9.29 20.94 11.84
N ARG A 318 9.74 21.98 11.11
CA ARG A 318 10.58 23.04 11.66
C ARG A 318 9.89 23.82 12.79
N ARG A 319 8.59 24.07 12.68
CA ARG A 319 7.83 24.67 13.78
C ARG A 319 7.84 23.81 15.04
N ARG A 320 7.76 22.49 14.90
CA ARG A 320 7.88 21.56 16.05
C ARG A 320 9.28 21.53 16.63
N LEU A 321 10.30 21.46 15.78
CA LEU A 321 11.70 21.48 16.20
C LEU A 321 12.12 22.77 16.89
N ALA A 322 11.44 23.88 16.64
CA ALA A 322 11.65 25.14 17.33
C ALA A 322 11.14 25.15 18.79
N SER A 323 10.33 24.16 19.17
CA SER A 323 9.85 23.97 20.55
C SER A 323 10.87 23.16 21.36
N PRO A 324 11.58 23.74 22.34
CA PRO A 324 12.58 23.01 23.10
C PRO A 324 11.99 21.89 24.00
N CYS A 325 10.68 21.91 24.22
CA CYS A 325 9.96 20.88 24.97
C CYS A 325 9.50 19.71 24.10
N GLY A 326 9.62 19.80 22.77
CA GLY A 326 9.27 18.71 21.86
C GLY A 326 10.28 17.57 21.97
N ILE A 327 9.79 16.35 21.96
CA ILE A 327 10.64 15.15 22.07
C ILE A 327 11.64 15.09 20.91
N LEU A 328 11.16 15.35 19.70
CA LEU A 328 12.02 15.31 18.53
C LEU A 328 13.17 16.34 18.60
N ALA A 329 12.91 17.54 19.13
CA ALA A 329 13.95 18.56 19.36
C ALA A 329 15.01 18.10 20.37
N GLN A 330 14.63 17.26 21.32
CA GLN A 330 15.55 16.71 22.33
C GLN A 330 16.41 15.57 21.80
N ILE A 331 15.89 14.73 20.91
CA ILE A 331 16.58 13.51 20.46
C ILE A 331 17.25 13.63 19.08
N MET A 332 16.86 14.62 18.24
CA MET A 332 17.36 14.74 16.88
C MET A 332 18.75 15.39 16.81
N ASP A 333 19.62 14.83 15.98
CA ASP A 333 20.89 15.44 15.56
C ASP A 333 20.61 16.43 14.43
N THR A 334 20.73 17.71 14.72
CA THR A 334 20.45 18.81 13.77
C THR A 334 21.41 18.79 12.58
N GLU A 335 22.70 18.45 12.78
CA GLU A 335 23.65 18.36 11.67
C GLU A 335 23.36 17.19 10.75
N ALA A 336 22.96 16.04 11.30
CA ALA A 336 22.53 14.88 10.51
C ALA A 336 21.26 15.20 9.73
N PHE A 337 20.32 15.92 10.34
CA PHE A 337 19.11 16.37 9.68
C PHE A 337 19.40 17.32 8.51
N ASP A 338 20.27 18.31 8.70
CA ASP A 338 20.66 19.24 7.63
C ASP A 338 21.42 18.53 6.49
N ARG A 339 22.28 17.56 6.81
CA ARG A 339 22.94 16.69 5.79
C ARG A 339 21.91 15.90 5.00
N MET A 340 20.89 15.33 5.65
CA MET A 340 19.82 14.58 4.98
C MET A 340 19.01 15.51 4.06
N LEU A 341 18.73 16.74 4.45
CA LEU A 341 18.03 17.70 3.59
C LEU A 341 18.85 18.10 2.36
N ALA A 342 20.16 18.15 2.48
CA ALA A 342 21.08 18.49 1.39
C ALA A 342 21.38 17.30 0.44
N SER A 343 21.06 16.07 0.82
CA SER A 343 21.30 14.87 0.03
C SER A 343 20.17 14.60 -0.99
N ASP A 344 20.42 13.69 -1.91
CA ASP A 344 19.38 13.18 -2.81
C ASP A 344 18.29 12.42 -2.02
N SER A 345 17.06 12.47 -2.54
CA SER A 345 15.92 11.79 -1.93
C SER A 345 15.86 10.33 -2.36
N GLU A 346 16.46 9.44 -1.57
CA GLU A 346 16.43 8.00 -1.80
C GLU A 346 15.23 7.32 -1.13
N THR A 347 14.78 6.20 -1.70
CA THR A 347 13.73 5.37 -1.10
C THR A 347 14.32 4.51 0.02
N TRP A 348 13.79 4.66 1.23
CA TRP A 348 14.25 3.92 2.41
C TRP A 348 13.34 2.79 2.84
N PHE A 349 12.03 2.85 2.50
CA PHE A 349 11.07 1.80 2.84
C PHE A 349 9.99 1.64 1.75
N GLY A 350 9.72 0.38 1.40
CA GLY A 350 8.74 0.02 0.39
C GLY A 350 9.06 0.63 -0.97
N GLN A 351 8.01 0.99 -1.70
CA GLN A 351 8.14 1.60 -3.03
C GLN A 351 7.94 3.12 -3.00
N LEU A 352 7.47 3.65 -1.88
CA LEU A 352 6.92 5.00 -1.78
C LEU A 352 7.69 5.91 -0.83
N MET A 353 8.33 5.36 0.21
CA MET A 353 8.91 6.16 1.29
C MET A 353 10.28 6.71 0.89
N SER A 354 10.35 8.02 0.69
CA SER A 354 11.56 8.80 0.40
C SER A 354 11.64 10.00 1.36
N ARG A 355 12.45 11.02 1.08
CA ARG A 355 12.63 12.16 1.99
C ARG A 355 11.33 12.85 2.42
N PRO A 356 10.37 13.19 1.52
CA PRO A 356 9.12 13.81 1.97
C PRO A 356 8.36 12.96 3.00
N GLN A 357 8.35 11.64 2.80
CA GLN A 357 7.70 10.72 3.72
C GLN A 357 8.48 10.54 5.03
N LEU A 358 9.81 10.65 4.99
CA LEU A 358 10.63 10.64 6.21
C LEU A 358 10.34 11.88 7.07
N LEU A 359 10.26 13.06 6.45
CA LEU A 359 9.88 14.30 7.14
C LEU A 359 8.49 14.21 7.76
N ALA A 360 7.52 13.69 7.00
CA ALA A 360 6.17 13.49 7.49
C ALA A 360 6.10 12.45 8.62
N TRP A 361 6.90 11.39 8.54
CA TRP A 361 7.00 10.41 9.62
C TRP A 361 7.61 11.01 10.90
N LEU A 362 8.65 11.84 10.80
CA LEU A 362 9.23 12.55 11.94
C LEU A 362 8.18 13.49 12.60
N TYR A 363 7.41 14.19 11.77
CA TYR A 363 6.30 15.01 12.24
C TYR A 363 5.25 14.18 13.00
N GLN A 364 4.85 13.04 12.44
CA GLN A 364 3.88 12.13 13.06
C GLN A 364 4.43 11.52 14.36
N PHE A 365 5.72 11.22 14.41
CA PHE A 365 6.37 10.70 15.62
C PHE A 365 6.34 11.73 16.76
N ASP A 366 6.72 12.99 16.50
CA ASP A 366 6.69 14.03 17.50
C ASP A 366 5.25 14.35 17.97
N TYR A 367 4.30 14.39 17.03
CA TYR A 367 2.89 14.56 17.36
C TYR A 367 2.35 13.39 18.20
N PHE A 368 2.72 12.16 17.88
CA PHE A 368 2.37 10.98 18.66
C PHE A 368 2.89 11.10 20.09
N CYS A 369 4.13 11.48 20.28
CA CYS A 369 4.73 11.68 21.61
C CYS A 369 3.97 12.75 22.40
N GLU A 370 3.60 13.84 21.78
CA GLU A 370 2.79 14.90 22.41
C GLU A 370 1.39 14.39 22.79
N LEU A 371 0.70 13.72 21.85
CA LEU A 371 -0.68 13.23 22.02
C LEU A 371 -0.79 12.25 23.18
N TYR A 372 0.16 11.33 23.29
CA TYR A 372 0.19 10.28 24.32
C TYR A 372 1.04 10.63 25.52
N LYS A 373 1.61 11.86 25.57
CA LYS A 373 2.48 12.33 26.67
C LYS A 373 3.62 11.36 26.95
N VAL A 374 4.27 10.90 25.87
CA VAL A 374 5.42 10.00 25.95
C VAL A 374 6.57 10.72 26.64
N GLU A 375 7.12 10.13 27.68
CA GLU A 375 8.32 10.59 28.37
C GLU A 375 9.46 9.64 28.08
N PHE A 376 10.66 10.18 27.90
CA PHE A 376 11.86 9.38 27.79
C PHE A 376 12.62 9.47 29.11
N GLU A 377 12.94 8.33 29.68
CA GLU A 377 13.80 8.25 30.85
C GLU A 377 15.26 8.31 30.38
N ASP A 378 16.07 9.12 31.07
CA ASP A 378 17.54 9.22 30.86
C ASP A 378 18.01 9.75 29.48
N ILE A 379 17.34 10.74 28.89
CA ILE A 379 17.85 11.49 27.72
C ILE A 379 18.76 12.65 28.16
#